data_c83ae5f47d409d90f91435f62492f06b
#
_entry.id   c83ae5f47d409d90f91435f62492f06b
#
_cell.length_a   1.000
_cell.length_b   1.000
_cell.length_c   1.000
_cell.angle_alpha   90.00
_cell.angle_beta   90.00
_cell.angle_gamma   90.00
#
_symmetry.space_group_name_H-M   'P 1'
#
loop_
_entity.id
_entity.type
_entity.pdbx_description
1 polymer ?
#
loop_
_entity_poly.entity_id
_entity_poly.type
_entity_poly.pdbx_seq_one_letter_code
_entity_poly.pdbx_strand_id
1 'polypeptide(L)'
;MMEKNRCAWADTAPLLQKYHDEEWGRPVHDDRKHYMYLLMEAMSCGLSWLLMLKKQEVFRVCFADFDYNKVAIFTDDDAYRIVAEEGMIHSERKVKAMITNARAFCKVREEFGTFDKYIWSFTNGQTMIYPEHQKEPCVRNELSDRVAKDMKRRGFKYVGSVIVYSHLQGIGVINDHQHNCFLYNPNLK
;
A
#
# COMPACT_ATOMS: atom_id res chain seq x y z
N MET A 1 3.90 8.42 31.45
CA MET A 1 4.42 8.25 30.07
C MET A 1 4.12 9.54 29.34
N MET A 2 5.13 10.17 28.71
CA MET A 2 4.84 11.35 27.89
C MET A 2 3.96 10.93 26.71
N GLU A 3 2.88 11.66 26.51
CA GLU A 3 1.95 11.45 25.39
C GLU A 3 2.72 11.70 24.09
N LYS A 4 2.74 10.71 23.19
CA LYS A 4 3.41 10.83 21.89
C LYS A 4 2.55 11.70 20.98
N ASN A 5 3.09 12.77 20.46
CA ASN A 5 2.39 13.57 19.47
C ASN A 5 2.44 12.88 18.11
N ARG A 6 1.30 12.44 17.59
CA ARG A 6 1.15 11.71 16.31
C ARG A 6 0.58 12.62 15.21
N CYS A 7 0.59 12.12 13.99
CA CYS A 7 -0.23 12.69 12.93
C CYS A 7 -1.71 12.59 13.31
N ALA A 8 -2.48 13.66 13.13
CA ALA A 8 -3.86 13.78 13.62
C ALA A 8 -4.79 12.63 13.20
N TRP A 9 -4.59 12.07 12.00
CA TRP A 9 -5.39 10.94 11.53
C TRP A 9 -5.19 9.66 12.34
N ALA A 10 -4.00 9.48 12.94
CA ALA A 10 -3.66 8.26 13.69
C ALA A 10 -4.39 8.19 15.04
N ASP A 11 -4.72 9.34 15.64
CA ASP A 11 -5.35 9.38 16.97
C ASP A 11 -6.85 9.04 16.94
N THR A 12 -7.40 8.76 15.76
CA THR A 12 -8.83 8.44 15.62
C THR A 12 -9.21 7.00 16.01
N ALA A 13 -8.24 6.07 16.08
CA ALA A 13 -8.47 4.69 16.53
C ALA A 13 -7.17 4.00 16.98
N PRO A 14 -7.20 3.10 18.00
CA PRO A 14 -6.01 2.39 18.48
C PRO A 14 -5.26 1.62 17.38
N LEU A 15 -5.98 1.03 16.43
CA LEU A 15 -5.38 0.27 15.32
C LEU A 15 -4.64 1.20 14.34
N LEU A 16 -5.14 2.43 14.14
CA LEU A 16 -4.46 3.45 13.34
C LEU A 16 -3.21 3.98 14.07
N GLN A 17 -3.27 4.15 15.40
CA GLN A 17 -2.10 4.52 16.19
C GLN A 17 -0.98 3.48 16.05
N LYS A 18 -1.34 2.19 16.18
CA LYS A 18 -0.38 1.10 16.02
C LYS A 18 0.24 1.11 14.62
N TYR A 19 -0.58 1.18 13.58
CA TYR A 19 -0.11 1.25 12.19
C TYR A 19 0.81 2.44 11.95
N HIS A 20 0.43 3.63 12.43
CA HIS A 20 1.25 4.84 12.35
C HIS A 20 2.59 4.68 13.05
N ASP A 21 2.61 4.16 14.28
CA ASP A 21 3.82 4.08 15.09
C ASP A 21 4.80 2.99 14.61
N GLU A 22 4.28 1.90 14.04
CA GLU A 22 5.07 0.71 13.75
C GLU A 22 5.35 0.48 12.25
N GLU A 23 4.49 1.00 11.35
CA GLU A 23 4.51 0.64 9.94
C GLU A 23 4.59 1.84 8.98
N TRP A 24 3.67 2.80 9.10
CA TRP A 24 3.50 3.88 8.13
C TRP A 24 4.74 4.78 8.03
N GLY A 25 5.14 5.09 6.77
CA GLY A 25 6.30 5.93 6.49
C GLY A 25 7.65 5.24 6.73
N ARG A 26 7.68 3.95 7.06
CA ARG A 26 8.91 3.17 7.22
C ARG A 26 9.28 2.46 5.92
N PRO A 27 10.55 2.52 5.47
CA PRO A 27 11.00 1.83 4.28
C PRO A 27 10.72 0.32 4.33
N VAL A 28 10.06 -0.18 3.31
CA VAL A 28 9.77 -1.59 3.09
C VAL A 28 10.65 -2.10 1.96
N HIS A 29 11.35 -3.23 2.18
CA HIS A 29 12.24 -3.88 1.23
C HIS A 29 11.95 -5.38 1.07
N ASP A 30 10.75 -5.82 1.43
CA ASP A 30 10.28 -7.19 1.30
C ASP A 30 9.14 -7.27 0.28
N ASP A 31 9.30 -8.08 -0.77
CA ASP A 31 8.34 -8.18 -1.86
C ASP A 31 6.95 -8.68 -1.39
N ARG A 32 6.88 -9.53 -0.37
CA ARG A 32 5.61 -10.00 0.18
C ARG A 32 4.86 -8.88 0.89
N LYS A 33 5.58 -8.04 1.65
CA LYS A 33 5.02 -6.84 2.26
C LYS A 33 4.60 -5.81 1.21
N HIS A 34 5.40 -5.61 0.17
CA HIS A 34 5.00 -4.76 -0.96
C HIS A 34 3.69 -5.22 -1.58
N TYR A 35 3.55 -6.54 -1.82
CA TYR A 35 2.31 -7.08 -2.38
C TYR A 35 1.13 -6.95 -1.40
N MET A 36 1.35 -7.19 -0.11
CA MET A 36 0.35 -6.97 0.95
C MET A 36 -0.19 -5.54 0.94
N TYR A 37 0.69 -4.54 1.00
CA TYR A 37 0.28 -3.13 0.99
C TYR A 37 -0.41 -2.76 -0.32
N LEU A 38 0.11 -3.19 -1.46
CA LEU A 38 -0.51 -2.93 -2.76
C LEU A 38 -1.92 -3.51 -2.85
N LEU A 39 -2.11 -4.75 -2.38
CA LEU A 39 -3.42 -5.40 -2.31
C LEU A 39 -4.38 -4.61 -1.42
N MET A 40 -3.97 -4.28 -0.20
CA MET A 40 -4.79 -3.55 0.76
C MET A 40 -5.16 -2.16 0.24
N GLU A 41 -4.22 -1.43 -0.36
CA GLU A 41 -4.47 -0.11 -0.95
C GLU A 41 -5.44 -0.19 -2.14
N ALA A 42 -5.27 -1.16 -3.03
CA ALA A 42 -6.19 -1.35 -4.14
C ALA A 42 -7.61 -1.77 -3.67
N MET A 43 -7.70 -2.58 -2.61
CA MET A 43 -8.97 -2.96 -1.98
C MET A 43 -9.61 -1.78 -1.23
N SER A 44 -8.83 -0.81 -0.74
CA SER A 44 -9.33 0.36 -0.02
C SER A 44 -10.10 1.35 -0.90
N CYS A 45 -10.00 1.24 -2.22
CA CYS A 45 -10.65 2.18 -3.14
C CYS A 45 -12.14 2.40 -2.77
N GLY A 46 -12.47 3.61 -2.27
CA GLY A 46 -13.81 3.98 -1.76
C GLY A 46 -14.12 3.47 -0.34
N LEU A 47 -13.12 2.99 0.41
CA LEU A 47 -13.26 2.48 1.79
C LEU A 47 -12.18 3.10 2.69
N SER A 48 -12.36 3.05 4.00
CA SER A 48 -11.39 3.60 4.95
C SER A 48 -10.19 2.66 5.17
N TRP A 49 -9.03 3.25 5.46
CA TRP A 49 -7.83 2.47 5.81
C TRP A 49 -8.02 1.67 7.11
N LEU A 50 -8.74 2.22 8.09
CA LEU A 50 -9.10 1.49 9.30
C LEU A 50 -9.85 0.18 9.00
N LEU A 51 -10.73 0.19 7.99
CA LEU A 51 -11.41 -1.02 7.56
C LEU A 51 -10.43 -2.03 6.94
N MET A 52 -9.45 -1.57 6.18
CA MET A 52 -8.42 -2.45 5.61
C MET A 52 -7.60 -3.12 6.71
N LEU A 53 -7.15 -2.37 7.72
CA LEU A 53 -6.42 -2.92 8.86
C LEU A 53 -7.27 -3.96 9.63
N LYS A 54 -8.56 -3.70 9.86
CA LYS A 54 -9.47 -4.68 10.49
C LYS A 54 -9.65 -5.95 9.68
N LYS A 55 -9.51 -5.87 8.36
CA LYS A 55 -9.66 -6.99 7.43
C LYS A 55 -8.34 -7.63 7.00
N GLN A 56 -7.20 -7.16 7.53
CA GLN A 56 -5.88 -7.65 7.14
C GLN A 56 -5.77 -9.17 7.31
N GLU A 57 -6.34 -9.73 8.39
CA GLU A 57 -6.27 -11.17 8.65
C GLU A 57 -7.09 -11.98 7.64
N VAL A 58 -8.30 -11.56 7.30
CA VAL A 58 -9.09 -12.25 6.26
C VAL A 58 -8.43 -12.12 4.89
N PHE A 59 -7.80 -10.98 4.58
CA PHE A 59 -7.00 -10.86 3.37
C PHE A 59 -5.81 -11.82 3.39
N ARG A 60 -5.10 -11.94 4.51
CA ARG A 60 -3.97 -12.85 4.67
C ARG A 60 -4.37 -14.29 4.36
N VAL A 61 -5.49 -14.75 4.91
CA VAL A 61 -6.02 -16.10 4.67
C VAL A 61 -6.46 -16.28 3.22
N CYS A 62 -7.29 -15.37 2.71
CA CYS A 62 -7.89 -15.47 1.37
C CYS A 62 -6.86 -15.34 0.24
N PHE A 63 -5.81 -14.55 0.43
CA PHE A 63 -4.76 -14.34 -0.57
C PHE A 63 -3.45 -15.06 -0.23
N ALA A 64 -3.54 -16.29 0.30
CA ALA A 64 -2.44 -17.23 0.51
C ALA A 64 -1.24 -16.61 1.24
N ASP A 65 -1.50 -15.91 2.37
CA ASP A 65 -0.48 -15.22 3.17
C ASP A 65 0.30 -14.17 2.35
N PHE A 66 -0.40 -13.50 1.44
CA PHE A 66 0.15 -12.52 0.49
C PHE A 66 1.27 -13.07 -0.41
N ASP A 67 1.27 -14.38 -0.64
CA ASP A 67 2.16 -15.01 -1.61
C ASP A 67 1.68 -14.71 -3.03
N TYR A 68 2.25 -13.69 -3.63
CA TYR A 68 1.88 -13.22 -4.98
C TYR A 68 2.05 -14.31 -6.04
N ASN A 69 2.97 -15.28 -5.89
CA ASN A 69 3.11 -16.39 -6.84
C ASN A 69 1.90 -17.33 -6.78
N LYS A 70 1.42 -17.63 -5.56
CA LYS A 70 0.21 -18.43 -5.38
C LYS A 70 -1.03 -17.69 -5.85
N VAL A 71 -1.16 -16.39 -5.53
CA VAL A 71 -2.31 -15.60 -5.96
C VAL A 71 -2.34 -15.42 -7.48
N ALA A 72 -1.19 -15.32 -8.14
CA ALA A 72 -1.11 -15.15 -9.59
C ALA A 72 -1.74 -16.31 -10.39
N ILE A 73 -1.78 -17.51 -9.82
CA ILE A 73 -2.37 -18.70 -10.46
C ILE A 73 -3.83 -18.96 -10.06
N PHE A 74 -4.41 -18.13 -9.20
CA PHE A 74 -5.83 -18.22 -8.83
C PHE A 74 -6.73 -18.09 -10.05
N THR A 75 -7.82 -18.87 -10.03
CA THR A 75 -8.85 -18.96 -11.06
C THR A 75 -10.06 -18.07 -10.72
N ASP A 76 -11.05 -18.05 -11.59
CA ASP A 76 -12.33 -17.41 -11.30
C ASP A 76 -13.07 -18.12 -10.15
N ASP A 77 -12.96 -19.44 -10.02
CA ASP A 77 -13.55 -20.19 -8.91
C ASP A 77 -12.92 -19.81 -7.57
N ASP A 78 -11.60 -19.59 -7.53
CA ASP A 78 -10.94 -19.03 -6.36
C ASP A 78 -11.45 -17.64 -6.01
N ALA A 79 -11.67 -16.80 -7.05
CA ALA A 79 -12.23 -15.46 -6.83
C ALA A 79 -13.64 -15.53 -6.24
N TYR A 80 -14.49 -16.42 -6.71
CA TYR A 80 -15.85 -16.61 -6.17
C TYR A 80 -15.80 -17.11 -4.71
N ARG A 81 -14.93 -18.06 -4.40
CA ARG A 81 -14.71 -18.55 -3.04
C ARG A 81 -14.27 -17.41 -2.11
N ILE A 82 -13.31 -16.59 -2.54
CA ILE A 82 -12.82 -15.45 -1.77
C ILE A 82 -13.92 -14.42 -1.51
N VAL A 83 -14.75 -14.11 -2.53
CA VAL A 83 -15.88 -13.17 -2.37
C VAL A 83 -16.92 -13.67 -1.38
N ALA A 84 -17.11 -14.99 -1.30
CA ALA A 84 -18.06 -15.63 -0.39
C ALA A 84 -17.56 -15.77 1.05
N GLU A 85 -16.26 -15.56 1.30
CA GLU A 85 -15.65 -15.72 2.63
C GLU A 85 -16.20 -14.71 3.62
N GLU A 86 -16.52 -15.18 4.83
CA GLU A 86 -17.01 -14.34 5.91
C GLU A 86 -16.00 -13.22 6.25
N GLY A 87 -16.50 -12.03 6.43
CA GLY A 87 -15.65 -10.86 6.73
C GLY A 87 -14.91 -10.28 5.54
N MET A 88 -14.98 -10.90 4.35
CA MET A 88 -14.36 -10.36 3.13
C MET A 88 -15.11 -9.15 2.58
N ILE A 89 -14.49 -8.37 1.70
CA ILE A 89 -15.15 -7.35 0.89
C ILE A 89 -15.83 -8.05 -0.30
N HIS A 90 -17.17 -8.05 -0.30
CA HIS A 90 -17.98 -8.73 -1.31
C HIS A 90 -17.99 -7.97 -2.65
N SER A 91 -16.84 -7.94 -3.31
CA SER A 91 -16.67 -7.31 -4.63
C SER A 91 -15.83 -8.20 -5.53
N GLU A 92 -16.51 -9.00 -6.38
CA GLU A 92 -15.87 -9.88 -7.35
C GLU A 92 -14.87 -9.12 -8.23
N ARG A 93 -15.27 -7.93 -8.71
CA ARG A 93 -14.40 -7.09 -9.54
C ARG A 93 -13.11 -6.72 -8.85
N LYS A 94 -13.14 -6.41 -7.54
CA LYS A 94 -11.93 -6.10 -6.76
C LYS A 94 -11.08 -7.35 -6.56
N VAL A 95 -11.68 -8.47 -6.18
CA VAL A 95 -10.94 -9.73 -5.98
C VAL A 95 -10.24 -10.18 -7.26
N LYS A 96 -10.94 -10.21 -8.40
CA LYS A 96 -10.33 -10.51 -9.72
C LYS A 96 -9.22 -9.52 -10.10
N ALA A 97 -9.36 -8.25 -9.72
CA ALA A 97 -8.30 -7.27 -9.93
C ALA A 97 -7.06 -7.56 -9.06
N MET A 98 -7.20 -8.06 -7.82
CA MET A 98 -6.05 -8.45 -6.98
C MET A 98 -5.30 -9.63 -7.58
N ILE A 99 -5.99 -10.61 -8.15
CA ILE A 99 -5.37 -11.72 -8.92
C ILE A 99 -4.60 -11.18 -10.14
N THR A 100 -5.22 -10.24 -10.87
CA THR A 100 -4.56 -9.55 -11.99
C THR A 100 -3.31 -8.81 -11.53
N ASN A 101 -3.37 -8.12 -10.38
CA ASN A 101 -2.23 -7.41 -9.81
C ASN A 101 -1.10 -8.36 -9.39
N ALA A 102 -1.41 -9.55 -8.88
CA ALA A 102 -0.41 -10.58 -8.57
C ALA A 102 0.36 -10.99 -9.84
N ARG A 103 -0.35 -11.21 -10.96
CA ARG A 103 0.27 -11.53 -12.25
C ARG A 103 1.16 -10.40 -12.77
N ALA A 104 0.69 -9.15 -12.65
CA ALA A 104 1.49 -7.98 -13.03
C ALA A 104 2.72 -7.83 -12.12
N PHE A 105 2.57 -8.11 -10.81
CA PHE A 105 3.65 -8.10 -9.83
C PHE A 105 4.75 -9.10 -10.19
N CYS A 106 4.39 -10.33 -10.55
CA CYS A 106 5.33 -11.36 -10.99
C CYS A 106 6.11 -10.89 -12.24
N LYS A 107 5.44 -10.30 -13.24
CA LYS A 107 6.10 -9.77 -14.45
C LYS A 107 7.08 -8.63 -14.13
N VAL A 108 6.73 -7.75 -13.21
CA VAL A 108 7.66 -6.70 -12.74
C VAL A 108 8.89 -7.32 -12.08
N ARG A 109 8.72 -8.36 -11.28
CA ARG A 109 9.84 -9.07 -10.67
C ARG A 109 10.74 -9.78 -11.68
N GLU A 110 10.19 -10.33 -12.74
CA GLU A 110 10.96 -10.92 -13.85
C GLU A 110 11.84 -9.87 -14.53
N GLU A 111 11.34 -8.65 -14.70
CA GLU A 111 12.06 -7.56 -15.38
C GLU A 111 13.11 -6.89 -14.46
N PHE A 112 12.77 -6.62 -13.20
CA PHE A 112 13.61 -5.85 -12.27
C PHE A 112 14.37 -6.70 -11.25
N GLY A 113 14.11 -8.02 -11.18
CA GLY A 113 14.61 -8.93 -10.17
C GLY A 113 13.73 -8.97 -8.92
N THR A 114 13.28 -7.81 -8.41
CA THR A 114 12.34 -7.66 -7.28
C THR A 114 11.37 -6.52 -7.54
N PHE A 115 10.18 -6.56 -6.91
CA PHE A 115 9.28 -5.42 -6.92
C PHE A 115 9.87 -4.25 -6.11
N ASP A 116 10.62 -4.54 -5.07
CA ASP A 116 11.39 -3.56 -4.31
C ASP A 116 12.28 -2.70 -5.22
N LYS A 117 13.12 -3.31 -6.04
CA LYS A 117 13.97 -2.57 -7.00
C LYS A 117 13.15 -1.73 -7.96
N TYR A 118 12.01 -2.22 -8.43
CA TYR A 118 11.13 -1.48 -9.32
C TYR A 118 10.58 -0.23 -8.65
N ILE A 119 9.95 -0.38 -7.47
CA ILE A 119 9.27 0.75 -6.83
C ILE A 119 10.25 1.81 -6.32
N TRP A 120 11.38 1.40 -5.76
CA TRP A 120 12.42 2.30 -5.29
C TRP A 120 13.23 2.96 -6.43
N SER A 121 13.20 2.42 -7.65
CA SER A 121 13.87 3.05 -8.80
C SER A 121 13.32 4.43 -9.14
N PHE A 122 12.05 4.70 -8.83
CA PHE A 122 11.42 6.01 -9.07
C PHE A 122 12.00 7.15 -8.23
N THR A 123 12.71 6.83 -7.16
CA THR A 123 13.33 7.79 -6.22
C THR A 123 14.84 7.55 -6.05
N ASN A 124 15.46 6.71 -6.89
CA ASN A 124 16.86 6.30 -6.76
C ASN A 124 17.17 5.69 -5.38
N GLY A 125 16.22 4.93 -4.81
CA GLY A 125 16.37 4.28 -3.52
C GLY A 125 16.21 5.20 -2.31
N GLN A 126 15.76 6.45 -2.49
CA GLN A 126 15.64 7.43 -1.41
C GLN A 126 14.20 7.63 -0.97
N THR A 127 13.99 7.84 0.34
CA THR A 127 12.71 8.31 0.86
C THR A 127 12.54 9.80 0.54
N MET A 128 11.39 10.13 -0.05
CA MET A 128 11.05 11.51 -0.41
C MET A 128 10.31 12.21 0.75
N ILE A 129 10.73 13.41 1.07
CA ILE A 129 10.08 14.29 2.05
C ILE A 129 9.65 15.56 1.33
N TYR A 130 8.40 15.97 1.54
CA TYR A 130 7.82 17.16 0.93
C TYR A 130 7.41 18.16 2.01
N PRO A 131 8.29 19.10 2.40
CA PRO A 131 7.98 20.10 3.44
C PRO A 131 6.74 20.94 3.15
N GLU A 132 6.43 21.15 1.88
CA GLU A 132 5.24 21.89 1.41
C GLU A 132 3.92 21.18 1.75
N HIS A 133 3.91 19.82 1.85
CA HIS A 133 2.70 19.05 2.20
C HIS A 133 2.24 19.29 3.64
N GLN A 134 3.09 19.92 4.47
CA GLN A 134 2.74 20.29 5.83
C GLN A 134 1.70 21.41 5.92
N LYS A 135 1.56 22.24 4.87
CA LYS A 135 0.61 23.34 4.81
C LYS A 135 -0.77 22.88 4.36
N GLU A 136 -0.80 21.98 3.37
CA GLU A 136 -2.02 21.41 2.81
C GLU A 136 -1.86 19.90 2.63
N PRO A 137 -2.81 19.08 3.15
CA PRO A 137 -2.74 17.63 2.98
C PRO A 137 -2.69 17.27 1.48
N CYS A 138 -1.64 16.57 1.09
CA CYS A 138 -1.46 16.10 -0.27
C CYS A 138 -2.04 14.69 -0.41
N VAL A 139 -2.82 14.45 -1.46
CA VAL A 139 -3.39 13.13 -1.76
C VAL A 139 -2.82 12.52 -3.04
N ARG A 140 -2.05 13.29 -3.80
CA ARG A 140 -1.28 12.85 -4.98
C ARG A 140 -0.24 13.91 -5.35
N ASN A 141 0.82 13.51 -6.02
CA ASN A 141 1.85 14.40 -6.55
C ASN A 141 2.44 13.85 -7.86
N GLU A 142 3.42 14.54 -8.45
CA GLU A 142 4.07 14.11 -9.69
C GLU A 142 4.71 12.72 -9.59
N LEU A 143 5.27 12.34 -8.44
CA LEU A 143 5.84 11.01 -8.23
C LEU A 143 4.74 9.95 -8.32
N SER A 144 3.64 10.12 -7.57
CA SER A 144 2.52 9.18 -7.59
C SER A 144 1.85 9.10 -8.97
N ASP A 145 1.80 10.22 -9.72
CA ASP A 145 1.28 10.24 -11.09
C ASP A 145 2.16 9.42 -12.05
N ARG A 146 3.49 9.56 -11.96
CA ARG A 146 4.45 8.79 -12.76
C ARG A 146 4.37 7.30 -12.46
N VAL A 147 4.38 6.94 -11.17
CA VAL A 147 4.29 5.54 -10.71
C VAL A 147 2.95 4.93 -11.15
N ALA A 148 1.83 5.63 -10.92
CA ALA A 148 0.51 5.17 -11.32
C ALA A 148 0.39 4.94 -12.83
N LYS A 149 0.97 5.83 -13.64
CA LYS A 149 1.00 5.69 -15.10
C LYS A 149 1.75 4.44 -15.53
N ASP A 150 2.94 4.20 -14.96
CA ASP A 150 3.75 3.02 -15.29
C ASP A 150 3.07 1.73 -14.81
N MET A 151 2.56 1.68 -13.57
CA MET A 151 1.82 0.53 -13.05
C MET A 151 0.61 0.18 -13.93
N LYS A 152 -0.18 1.16 -14.35
CA LYS A 152 -1.32 0.94 -15.27
C LYS A 152 -0.88 0.34 -16.59
N ARG A 153 0.22 0.85 -17.18
CA ARG A 153 0.80 0.31 -18.42
C ARG A 153 1.23 -1.16 -18.26
N ARG A 154 1.70 -1.54 -17.07
CA ARG A 154 2.08 -2.91 -16.71
C ARG A 154 0.90 -3.82 -16.37
N GLY A 155 -0.33 -3.30 -16.42
CA GLY A 155 -1.56 -4.05 -16.25
C GLY A 155 -2.13 -4.08 -14.83
N PHE A 156 -1.54 -3.35 -13.87
CA PHE A 156 -2.12 -3.21 -12.53
C PHE A 156 -3.47 -2.50 -12.58
N LYS A 157 -4.36 -2.91 -11.68
CA LYS A 157 -5.73 -2.41 -11.51
C LYS A 157 -5.87 -1.69 -10.17
N TYR A 158 -6.79 -0.73 -10.10
CA TYR A 158 -7.04 0.10 -8.91
C TYR A 158 -5.78 0.84 -8.41
N VAL A 159 -4.91 1.22 -9.32
CA VAL A 159 -3.67 1.98 -9.07
C VAL A 159 -3.78 3.40 -9.64
N GLY A 160 -4.83 4.12 -9.23
CA GLY A 160 -4.92 5.57 -9.49
C GLY A 160 -3.88 6.34 -8.66
N SER A 161 -3.54 7.58 -9.07
CA SER A 161 -2.51 8.38 -8.40
C SER A 161 -2.73 8.55 -6.89
N VAL A 162 -3.99 8.67 -6.45
CA VAL A 162 -4.33 8.78 -5.02
C VAL A 162 -4.00 7.48 -4.28
N ILE A 163 -4.40 6.32 -4.83
CA ILE A 163 -4.08 5.00 -4.24
C ILE A 163 -2.58 4.76 -4.23
N VAL A 164 -1.89 5.11 -5.33
CA VAL A 164 -0.44 4.97 -5.42
C VAL A 164 0.25 5.91 -4.43
N TYR A 165 -0.24 7.13 -4.24
CA TYR A 165 0.31 8.04 -3.25
C TYR A 165 0.25 7.45 -1.83
N SER A 166 -0.92 6.94 -1.41
CA SER A 166 -1.08 6.25 -0.13
C SER A 166 -0.19 5.02 -0.02
N HIS A 167 -0.06 4.24 -1.11
CA HIS A 167 0.85 3.10 -1.16
C HIS A 167 2.31 3.52 -0.92
N LEU A 168 2.78 4.58 -1.60
CA LEU A 168 4.14 5.10 -1.44
C LEU A 168 4.40 5.61 -0.01
N GLN A 169 3.39 6.19 0.65
CA GLN A 169 3.47 6.55 2.08
C GLN A 169 3.54 5.30 2.96
N GLY A 170 2.67 4.31 2.72
CA GLY A 170 2.62 3.06 3.50
C GLY A 170 3.92 2.28 3.48
N ILE A 171 4.66 2.30 2.35
CA ILE A 171 5.93 1.59 2.18
C ILE A 171 7.17 2.48 2.41
N GLY A 172 7.01 3.73 2.87
CA GLY A 172 8.09 4.63 3.23
C GLY A 172 8.89 5.23 2.06
N VAL A 173 8.42 5.09 0.82
CA VAL A 173 8.98 5.84 -0.33
C VAL A 173 8.66 7.33 -0.21
N ILE A 174 7.51 7.67 0.37
CA ILE A 174 7.16 9.03 0.80
C ILE A 174 7.02 9.04 2.31
N ASN A 175 7.67 9.98 2.98
CA ASN A 175 7.50 10.23 4.40
C ASN A 175 6.76 11.57 4.58
N ASP A 176 5.49 11.50 4.95
CA ASP A 176 4.59 12.63 5.15
C ASP A 176 4.18 12.82 6.62
N HIS A 177 5.01 12.38 7.57
CA HIS A 177 4.75 12.67 8.98
C HIS A 177 4.66 14.19 9.20
N GLN A 178 3.63 14.63 9.94
CA GLN A 178 3.47 16.03 10.32
C GLN A 178 4.64 16.55 11.16
N HIS A 179 5.01 17.81 11.02
CA HIS A 179 6.18 18.42 11.71
C HIS A 179 6.16 18.22 13.22
N ASN A 180 4.98 18.20 13.82
CA ASN A 180 4.80 17.98 15.26
C ASN A 180 4.75 16.49 15.64
N CYS A 181 4.79 15.58 14.67
CA CYS A 181 4.78 14.14 14.92
C CYS A 181 6.14 13.68 15.46
N PHE A 182 6.12 12.78 16.45
CA PHE A 182 7.34 12.22 17.04
C PHE A 182 8.18 11.38 16.04
N LEU A 183 7.60 10.98 14.91
CA LEU A 183 8.30 10.26 13.83
C LEU A 183 8.78 11.18 12.70
N TYR A 184 8.48 12.48 12.77
CA TYR A 184 8.96 13.41 11.77
C TYR A 184 10.48 13.52 11.81
N ASN A 185 11.15 13.27 10.70
CA ASN A 185 12.58 13.43 10.55
C ASN A 185 12.91 14.08 9.20
N PRO A 186 13.23 15.38 9.16
CA PRO A 186 13.52 16.10 7.92
C PRO A 186 14.85 15.67 7.26
N ASN A 187 15.68 14.88 7.94
CA ASN A 187 17.00 14.45 7.48
C ASN A 187 17.03 12.96 7.05
N LEU A 188 15.88 12.31 6.89
CA LEU A 188 15.84 10.97 6.30
C LEU A 188 16.40 11.02 4.87
N LYS A 189 17.45 10.23 4.63
CA LYS A 189 18.07 10.05 3.30
C LYS A 189 17.85 8.62 2.86
#